data_06f6301ff8941390764997c22a295f97
#
_entry.id   06f6301ff8941390764997c22a295f97
#
_cell.length_a   1.000
_cell.length_b   1.000
_cell.length_c   1.000
_cell.angle_alpha   90.00
_cell.angle_beta   90.00
_cell.angle_gamma   90.00
#
_symmetry.space_group_name_H-M   'P 1'
#
loop_
_entity.id
_entity.type
_entity.pdbx_description
1 polymer ?
#
loop_
_entity_poly.entity_id
_entity_poly.type
_entity_poly.pdbx_seq_one_letter_code
_entity_poly.pdbx_strand_id
1 'polypeptide(L)'
;MGFTFLKKLPTPAEIRNQYPIDAAIQELKAKRDQEIRDVFTGKSDKFLAIIGPCSADNEDAVCDYLLRLRKVQDKIADKVLIIPRVYTNKPRTTGEGYKGMVHQPDPEKAPDMLAGLIAIRKMHIHAIQESGFTCADEMLYPENYRYLSDILSYVAVGARSVEDQQHRLTVSGMDVPAGMKNPTSGDYSVMLNSVVAAQGSHRFIYRSWEVETTGNPLAHTILRGAVNKHGEAIPNYHYEDLRLLFEKYSAKNLKNMATIVDTNHSNSNKQYEQQIRIAKEVLHSRQVDSDVRGLVKGLMIESYIEPGNQKIGPNHVYGKSITDACLGWKESEELLYTIAEMC
;
A
#
# COMPACT_ATOMS: atom_id res chain seq x y z
N MET A 1 4.39 35.78 -6.46
CA MET A 1 4.28 34.42 -5.96
C MET A 1 3.27 33.69 -6.83
N GLY A 2 3.55 32.45 -7.27
CA GLY A 2 2.69 31.69 -8.17
C GLY A 2 1.57 30.87 -7.49
N PHE A 3 1.30 31.10 -6.20
CA PHE A 3 0.24 30.39 -5.47
C PHE A 3 -1.00 31.27 -5.35
N THR A 4 -2.18 30.69 -5.69
CA THR A 4 -3.48 31.28 -5.42
C THR A 4 -4.15 30.46 -4.32
N PHE A 5 -4.43 31.08 -3.18
CA PHE A 5 -5.13 30.43 -2.08
C PHE A 5 -6.64 30.42 -2.36
N LEU A 6 -7.20 29.24 -2.64
CA LEU A 6 -8.60 29.08 -3.02
C LEU A 6 -9.52 29.05 -1.79
N LYS A 7 -9.25 28.12 -0.87
CA LYS A 7 -10.00 27.96 0.39
C LYS A 7 -9.12 27.30 1.45
N LYS A 8 -9.37 27.59 2.71
CA LYS A 8 -8.76 26.88 3.83
C LYS A 8 -9.48 25.55 4.02
N LEU A 9 -8.71 24.45 4.06
CA LEU A 9 -9.25 23.12 4.35
C LEU A 9 -9.35 22.91 5.87
N PRO A 10 -10.32 22.11 6.35
CA PRO A 10 -10.38 21.67 7.73
C PRO A 10 -9.11 20.93 8.13
N THR A 11 -8.73 21.04 9.38
CA THR A 11 -7.63 20.25 9.94
C THR A 11 -8.00 18.77 10.03
N PRO A 12 -7.02 17.85 10.08
CA PRO A 12 -7.29 16.43 10.33
C PRO A 12 -8.09 16.18 11.61
N ALA A 13 -7.86 16.97 12.67
CA ALA A 13 -8.62 16.86 13.92
C ALA A 13 -10.10 17.20 13.72
N GLU A 14 -10.41 18.29 12.98
CA GLU A 14 -11.80 18.67 12.67
C GLU A 14 -12.51 17.61 11.85
N ILE A 15 -11.87 17.05 10.82
CA ILE A 15 -12.47 15.97 10.01
C ILE A 15 -12.67 14.69 10.84
N ARG A 16 -11.71 14.31 11.69
CA ARG A 16 -11.86 13.14 12.57
C ARG A 16 -12.97 13.32 13.60
N ASN A 17 -13.13 14.52 14.14
CA ASN A 17 -14.23 14.84 15.07
C ASN A 17 -15.60 14.83 14.37
N GLN A 18 -15.65 15.26 13.11
CA GLN A 18 -16.88 15.26 12.32
C GLN A 18 -17.29 13.85 11.87
N TYR A 19 -16.31 12.99 11.59
CA TYR A 19 -16.48 11.60 11.18
C TYR A 19 -15.66 10.69 12.12
N PRO A 20 -16.09 10.53 13.38
CA PRO A 20 -15.34 9.74 14.37
C PRO A 20 -15.45 8.24 14.07
N ILE A 21 -14.48 7.49 14.55
CA ILE A 21 -14.56 6.03 14.67
C ILE A 21 -15.08 5.67 16.06
N ASP A 22 -15.92 4.67 16.13
CA ASP A 22 -16.47 4.15 17.38
C ASP A 22 -15.48 3.20 18.10
N ALA A 23 -15.84 2.78 19.30
CA ALA A 23 -14.99 1.90 20.11
C ALA A 23 -14.79 0.53 19.45
N ALA A 24 -15.77 0.01 18.72
CA ALA A 24 -15.66 -1.28 18.04
C ALA A 24 -14.63 -1.23 16.90
N ILE A 25 -14.61 -0.15 16.10
CA ILE A 25 -13.60 0.08 15.07
C ILE A 25 -12.21 0.24 15.70
N GLN A 26 -12.08 0.96 16.82
CA GLN A 26 -10.81 1.14 17.51
C GLN A 26 -10.25 -0.19 18.01
N GLU A 27 -11.06 -1.03 18.63
CA GLU A 27 -10.69 -2.37 19.11
C GLU A 27 -10.30 -3.28 17.94
N LEU A 28 -11.09 -3.31 16.88
CA LEU A 28 -10.80 -4.08 15.68
C LEU A 28 -9.47 -3.64 15.06
N LYS A 29 -9.24 -2.33 14.94
CA LYS A 29 -7.99 -1.79 14.43
C LYS A 29 -6.80 -2.22 15.30
N ALA A 30 -6.89 -2.07 16.60
CA ALA A 30 -5.83 -2.46 17.52
C ALA A 30 -5.48 -3.95 17.38
N LYS A 31 -6.48 -4.82 17.24
CA LYS A 31 -6.28 -6.25 16.99
C LYS A 31 -5.58 -6.49 15.65
N ARG A 32 -6.06 -5.88 14.58
CA ARG A 32 -5.50 -6.02 13.24
C ARG A 32 -4.06 -5.49 13.16
N ASP A 33 -3.79 -4.32 13.76
CA ASP A 33 -2.45 -3.76 13.84
C ASP A 33 -1.47 -4.70 14.55
N GLN A 34 -1.94 -5.37 15.62
CA GLN A 34 -1.11 -6.34 16.32
C GLN A 34 -0.86 -7.61 15.48
N GLU A 35 -1.87 -8.14 14.79
CA GLU A 35 -1.71 -9.28 13.89
C GLU A 35 -0.70 -8.98 12.76
N ILE A 36 -0.78 -7.80 12.17
CA ILE A 36 0.15 -7.37 11.10
C ILE A 36 1.57 -7.16 11.69
N ARG A 37 1.69 -6.51 12.84
CA ARG A 37 2.95 -6.32 13.56
C ARG A 37 3.64 -7.65 13.87
N ASP A 38 2.88 -8.66 14.27
CA ASP A 38 3.42 -9.97 14.61
C ASP A 38 4.06 -10.67 13.41
N VAL A 39 3.53 -10.47 12.20
CA VAL A 39 4.16 -10.96 10.96
C VAL A 39 5.49 -10.25 10.70
N PHE A 40 5.53 -8.91 10.80
CA PHE A 40 6.76 -8.15 10.56
C PHE A 40 7.85 -8.42 11.62
N THR A 41 7.44 -8.68 12.85
CA THR A 41 8.39 -8.99 13.96
C THR A 41 8.77 -10.45 14.07
N GLY A 42 8.25 -11.33 13.19
CA GLY A 42 8.54 -12.76 13.19
C GLY A 42 7.87 -13.55 14.32
N LYS A 43 6.88 -12.99 15.00
CA LYS A 43 6.05 -13.68 16.00
C LYS A 43 4.94 -14.52 15.37
N SER A 44 4.63 -14.26 14.11
CA SER A 44 3.66 -15.00 13.30
C SER A 44 4.30 -15.37 11.97
N ASP A 45 4.12 -16.62 11.56
CA ASP A 45 4.57 -17.15 10.27
C ASP A 45 3.57 -16.89 9.13
N LYS A 46 2.46 -16.20 9.40
CA LYS A 46 1.48 -15.86 8.37
C LYS A 46 2.11 -15.01 7.29
N PHE A 47 1.61 -15.19 6.07
CA PHE A 47 2.02 -14.43 4.91
C PHE A 47 1.04 -13.29 4.63
N LEU A 48 1.54 -12.12 4.23
CA LEU A 48 0.70 -10.96 3.95
C LEU A 48 0.26 -10.94 2.47
N ALA A 49 -1.02 -10.79 2.24
CA ALA A 49 -1.57 -10.48 0.92
C ALA A 49 -2.16 -9.06 0.94
N ILE A 50 -1.39 -8.08 0.43
CA ILE A 50 -1.83 -6.69 0.28
C ILE A 50 -2.49 -6.58 -1.09
N ILE A 51 -3.83 -6.70 -1.16
CA ILE A 51 -4.55 -6.91 -2.41
C ILE A 51 -5.74 -5.96 -2.56
N GLY A 52 -5.90 -5.38 -3.75
CA GLY A 52 -7.03 -4.51 -4.07
C GLY A 52 -6.79 -3.65 -5.30
N PRO A 53 -7.73 -2.76 -5.65
CA PRO A 53 -7.66 -1.95 -6.87
C PRO A 53 -6.41 -1.07 -6.93
N CYS A 54 -5.98 -0.76 -8.15
CA CYS A 54 -4.89 0.20 -8.37
C CYS A 54 -5.23 1.58 -7.79
N SER A 55 -6.50 2.00 -7.91
CA SER A 55 -7.07 3.18 -7.25
C SER A 55 -8.47 2.85 -6.75
N ALA A 56 -8.79 3.26 -5.54
CA ALA A 56 -10.15 3.25 -5.03
C ALA A 56 -10.89 4.45 -5.61
N ASP A 57 -11.82 4.20 -6.51
CA ASP A 57 -12.56 5.21 -7.28
C ASP A 57 -14.06 5.23 -6.99
N ASN A 58 -14.60 4.13 -6.49
CA ASN A 58 -16.01 3.94 -6.20
C ASN A 58 -16.18 3.19 -4.86
N GLU A 59 -16.82 3.82 -3.90
CA GLU A 59 -16.99 3.28 -2.53
C GLU A 59 -17.75 1.95 -2.52
N ASP A 60 -18.87 1.86 -3.26
CA ASP A 60 -19.72 0.65 -3.28
C ASP A 60 -18.95 -0.53 -3.89
N ALA A 61 -18.23 -0.31 -4.99
CA ALA A 61 -17.44 -1.35 -5.62
C ALA A 61 -16.25 -1.79 -4.75
N VAL A 62 -15.63 -0.87 -4.02
CA VAL A 62 -14.58 -1.20 -3.04
C VAL A 62 -15.17 -2.05 -1.91
N CYS A 63 -16.30 -1.66 -1.32
CA CYS A 63 -16.94 -2.43 -0.24
C CYS A 63 -17.38 -3.83 -0.71
N ASP A 64 -18.00 -3.96 -1.90
CA ASP A 64 -18.33 -5.28 -2.49
C ASP A 64 -17.06 -6.14 -2.65
N TYR A 65 -15.98 -5.56 -3.18
CA TYR A 65 -14.71 -6.28 -3.31
C TYR A 65 -14.16 -6.74 -1.94
N LEU A 66 -14.23 -5.92 -0.91
CA LEU A 66 -13.77 -6.25 0.44
C LEU A 66 -14.63 -7.35 1.08
N LEU A 67 -15.94 -7.35 0.87
CA LEU A 67 -16.84 -8.41 1.34
C LEU A 67 -16.52 -9.77 0.70
N ARG A 68 -16.11 -9.77 -0.57
CA ARG A 68 -15.62 -10.98 -1.25
C ARG A 68 -14.29 -11.44 -0.62
N LEU A 69 -13.34 -10.53 -0.40
CA LEU A 69 -12.08 -10.83 0.30
C LEU A 69 -12.31 -11.40 1.71
N ARG A 70 -13.34 -10.91 2.44
CA ARG A 70 -13.65 -11.41 3.78
C ARG A 70 -14.00 -12.90 3.77
N LYS A 71 -14.80 -13.35 2.80
CA LYS A 71 -15.17 -14.76 2.63
C LYS A 71 -13.95 -15.66 2.34
N VAL A 72 -12.96 -15.14 1.64
CA VAL A 72 -11.70 -15.86 1.40
C VAL A 72 -10.84 -15.86 2.65
N GLN A 73 -10.68 -14.70 3.31
CA GLN A 73 -9.89 -14.58 4.54
C GLN A 73 -10.34 -15.57 5.61
N ASP A 74 -11.65 -15.78 5.78
CA ASP A 74 -12.17 -16.72 6.78
C ASP A 74 -11.71 -18.17 6.55
N LYS A 75 -11.38 -18.52 5.29
CA LYS A 75 -10.94 -19.87 4.92
C LYS A 75 -9.42 -20.06 4.96
N ILE A 76 -8.65 -18.96 4.90
CA ILE A 76 -7.17 -19.01 4.83
C ILE A 76 -6.49 -18.27 5.98
N ALA A 77 -7.25 -17.91 7.01
CA ALA A 77 -6.79 -17.07 8.12
C ALA A 77 -5.67 -17.70 8.98
N ASP A 78 -5.51 -19.01 8.91
CA ASP A 78 -4.42 -19.73 9.57
C ASP A 78 -3.06 -19.48 8.93
N LYS A 79 -3.01 -19.20 7.62
CA LYS A 79 -1.79 -19.06 6.83
C LYS A 79 -1.57 -17.67 6.24
N VAL A 80 -2.65 -17.00 5.83
CA VAL A 80 -2.57 -15.72 5.12
C VAL A 80 -3.35 -14.66 5.87
N LEU A 81 -2.75 -13.47 5.97
CA LEU A 81 -3.39 -12.27 6.50
C LEU A 81 -3.60 -11.27 5.35
N ILE A 82 -4.86 -11.07 4.96
CA ILE A 82 -5.22 -10.13 3.91
C ILE A 82 -5.24 -8.70 4.46
N ILE A 83 -4.60 -7.78 3.76
CA ILE A 83 -4.69 -6.34 3.97
C ILE A 83 -5.25 -5.74 2.69
N PRO A 84 -6.52 -5.29 2.68
CA PRO A 84 -7.08 -4.67 1.49
C PRO A 84 -6.33 -3.40 1.10
N ARG A 85 -6.04 -3.30 -0.17
CA ARG A 85 -5.43 -2.16 -0.80
C ARG A 85 -6.54 -1.18 -1.22
N VAL A 86 -6.70 -0.09 -0.49
CA VAL A 86 -7.71 0.96 -0.72
C VAL A 86 -6.95 2.27 -0.95
N TYR A 87 -6.30 2.37 -2.12
CA TYR A 87 -5.46 3.51 -2.45
C TYR A 87 -6.29 4.69 -2.93
N THR A 88 -6.30 5.74 -2.12
CA THR A 88 -7.10 6.95 -2.34
C THR A 88 -6.36 8.04 -3.09
N ASN A 89 -5.07 7.82 -3.34
CA ASN A 89 -4.19 8.71 -4.10
C ASN A 89 -3.57 8.00 -5.29
N LYS A 90 -3.35 8.73 -6.39
CA LYS A 90 -2.65 8.21 -7.56
C LYS A 90 -1.57 9.19 -8.00
N PRO A 91 -0.28 8.84 -7.79
CA PRO A 91 0.82 9.67 -8.29
C PRO A 91 0.85 9.68 -9.81
N ARG A 92 1.01 10.88 -10.39
CA ARG A 92 1.08 11.09 -11.84
C ARG A 92 2.38 11.80 -12.19
N THR A 93 3.20 11.21 -13.04
CA THR A 93 4.52 11.75 -13.42
C THR A 93 4.40 13.12 -14.09
N THR A 94 3.42 13.31 -14.97
CA THR A 94 3.17 14.57 -15.68
C THR A 94 2.14 15.45 -14.99
N GLY A 95 1.49 14.97 -13.93
CA GLY A 95 0.38 15.67 -13.26
C GLY A 95 -0.97 15.57 -13.98
N GLU A 96 -1.06 14.82 -15.09
CA GLU A 96 -2.28 14.64 -15.85
C GLU A 96 -3.05 13.36 -15.45
N GLY A 97 -4.37 13.34 -15.70
CA GLY A 97 -5.27 12.22 -15.45
C GLY A 97 -5.78 12.16 -14.01
N TYR A 98 -6.54 11.10 -13.70
CA TYR A 98 -7.13 10.89 -12.37
C TYR A 98 -6.07 10.78 -11.28
N LYS A 99 -6.17 11.63 -10.27
CA LYS A 99 -5.18 11.75 -9.17
C LYS A 99 -5.61 11.06 -7.88
N GLY A 100 -6.69 10.31 -7.92
CA GLY A 100 -7.25 9.62 -6.76
C GLY A 100 -8.43 10.38 -6.12
N MET A 101 -9.16 9.65 -5.28
CA MET A 101 -10.38 10.14 -4.62
C MET A 101 -10.16 11.39 -3.77
N VAL A 102 -8.98 11.55 -3.16
CA VAL A 102 -8.63 12.78 -2.42
C VAL A 102 -8.80 14.05 -3.28
N HIS A 103 -8.39 14.00 -4.53
CA HIS A 103 -8.47 15.13 -5.43
C HIS A 103 -9.86 15.24 -6.11
N GLN A 104 -10.42 14.08 -6.44
CA GLN A 104 -11.56 13.96 -7.34
C GLN A 104 -12.40 12.76 -6.90
N PRO A 105 -13.27 12.95 -5.87
CA PRO A 105 -14.10 11.87 -5.32
C PRO A 105 -15.11 11.32 -6.34
N ASP A 106 -15.52 12.13 -7.29
CA ASP A 106 -16.27 11.72 -8.47
C ASP A 106 -15.35 11.90 -9.70
N PRO A 107 -14.92 10.80 -10.35
CA PRO A 107 -13.97 10.87 -11.46
C PRO A 107 -14.47 11.68 -12.67
N GLU A 108 -15.77 11.89 -12.81
CA GLU A 108 -16.39 12.63 -13.91
C GLU A 108 -16.54 14.13 -13.63
N LYS A 109 -16.34 14.56 -12.38
CA LYS A 109 -16.47 15.96 -11.96
C LYS A 109 -15.12 16.67 -11.80
N ALA A 110 -15.19 17.99 -11.69
CA ALA A 110 -14.03 18.82 -11.37
C ALA A 110 -13.45 18.45 -9.98
N PRO A 111 -12.13 18.63 -9.76
CA PRO A 111 -11.50 18.37 -8.49
C PRO A 111 -12.13 19.18 -7.33
N ASP A 112 -12.39 18.49 -6.21
CA ASP A 112 -12.77 19.11 -4.93
C ASP A 112 -12.06 18.42 -3.76
N MET A 113 -11.00 19.05 -3.28
CA MET A 113 -10.16 18.52 -2.19
C MET A 113 -10.91 18.36 -0.87
N LEU A 114 -11.90 19.23 -0.57
CA LEU A 114 -12.66 19.10 0.67
C LEU A 114 -13.60 17.88 0.61
N ALA A 115 -14.35 17.76 -0.47
CA ALA A 115 -15.19 16.59 -0.71
C ALA A 115 -14.34 15.30 -0.74
N GLY A 116 -13.14 15.36 -1.35
CA GLY A 116 -12.20 14.25 -1.39
C GLY A 116 -11.73 13.80 -0.01
N LEU A 117 -11.31 14.73 0.86
CA LEU A 117 -10.87 14.40 2.23
C LEU A 117 -12.00 13.75 3.06
N ILE A 118 -13.23 14.18 2.87
CA ILE A 118 -14.41 13.57 3.51
C ILE A 118 -14.68 12.18 2.93
N ALA A 119 -14.64 12.05 1.60
CA ALA A 119 -14.93 10.80 0.90
C ALA A 119 -13.95 9.69 1.30
N ILE A 120 -12.63 9.96 1.32
CA ILE A 120 -11.63 8.94 1.69
C ILE A 120 -11.82 8.46 3.13
N ARG A 121 -12.14 9.37 4.05
CA ARG A 121 -12.38 8.98 5.44
C ARG A 121 -13.63 8.13 5.59
N LYS A 122 -14.74 8.54 4.97
CA LYS A 122 -16.00 7.77 4.98
C LYS A 122 -15.79 6.38 4.38
N MET A 123 -15.14 6.29 3.23
CA MET A 123 -14.87 5.03 2.57
C MET A 123 -14.06 4.07 3.45
N HIS A 124 -13.00 4.54 4.12
CA HIS A 124 -12.23 3.69 5.03
C HIS A 124 -13.03 3.26 6.26
N ILE A 125 -13.88 4.13 6.82
CA ILE A 125 -14.77 3.77 7.93
C ILE A 125 -15.79 2.71 7.47
N HIS A 126 -16.44 2.91 6.31
CA HIS A 126 -17.37 1.95 5.72
C HIS A 126 -16.69 0.60 5.42
N ALA A 127 -15.50 0.64 4.83
CA ALA A 127 -14.72 -0.57 4.56
C ALA A 127 -14.51 -1.41 5.83
N ILE A 128 -14.18 -0.77 6.95
CA ILE A 128 -14.00 -1.46 8.23
C ILE A 128 -15.33 -2.00 8.76
N GLN A 129 -16.37 -1.19 8.74
CA GLN A 129 -17.72 -1.57 9.26
C GLN A 129 -18.31 -2.76 8.52
N GLU A 130 -18.22 -2.75 7.19
CA GLU A 130 -18.82 -3.78 6.32
C GLU A 130 -18.01 -5.09 6.32
N SER A 131 -16.68 -4.98 6.24
CA SER A 131 -15.80 -6.14 5.99
C SER A 131 -14.99 -6.61 7.20
N GLY A 132 -14.86 -5.81 8.24
CA GLY A 132 -13.96 -6.07 9.36
C GLY A 132 -12.47 -5.98 8.97
N PHE A 133 -12.12 -5.38 7.83
CA PHE A 133 -10.74 -5.14 7.43
C PHE A 133 -10.31 -3.70 7.72
N THR A 134 -9.14 -3.55 8.33
CA THR A 134 -8.36 -2.31 8.22
C THR A 134 -7.50 -2.37 6.96
N CYS A 135 -7.31 -1.23 6.30
CA CYS A 135 -6.80 -1.19 4.94
C CYS A 135 -5.39 -0.58 4.85
N ALA A 136 -4.80 -0.75 3.66
CA ALA A 136 -3.58 -0.08 3.23
C ALA A 136 -3.92 1.11 2.32
N ASP A 137 -3.17 2.23 2.45
CA ASP A 137 -3.21 3.34 1.49
C ASP A 137 -1.78 3.79 1.12
N GLU A 138 -1.64 4.48 0.00
CA GLU A 138 -0.37 5.09 -0.42
C GLU A 138 -0.29 6.54 0.08
N MET A 139 0.75 6.85 0.85
CA MET A 139 1.04 8.20 1.29
C MET A 139 1.66 9.01 0.16
N LEU A 140 0.84 9.56 -0.72
CA LEU A 140 1.31 10.46 -1.78
C LEU A 140 1.76 11.81 -1.19
N TYR A 141 1.00 12.33 -0.24
CA TYR A 141 1.33 13.51 0.54
C TYR A 141 1.37 13.15 2.02
N PRO A 142 2.40 13.52 2.78
CA PRO A 142 2.43 13.34 4.24
C PRO A 142 1.21 13.95 4.95
N GLU A 143 0.67 15.06 4.43
CA GLU A 143 -0.52 15.71 4.97
C GLU A 143 -1.78 14.83 4.89
N ASN A 144 -1.98 14.06 3.80
CA ASN A 144 -3.18 13.24 3.62
C ASN A 144 -3.25 12.09 4.61
N TYR A 145 -2.11 11.46 4.94
CA TYR A 145 -2.03 10.39 5.93
C TYR A 145 -2.69 10.82 7.26
N ARG A 146 -2.56 12.06 7.66
CA ARG A 146 -3.08 12.57 8.94
C ARG A 146 -4.61 12.50 9.06
N TYR A 147 -5.34 12.52 7.96
CA TYR A 147 -6.80 12.38 7.95
C TYR A 147 -7.26 10.94 8.16
N LEU A 148 -6.35 9.98 7.95
CA LEU A 148 -6.59 8.53 8.00
C LEU A 148 -5.72 7.81 9.04
N SER A 149 -4.85 8.52 9.77
CA SER A 149 -3.85 7.90 10.66
C SER A 149 -4.42 7.06 11.80
N ASP A 150 -5.67 7.28 12.16
CA ASP A 150 -6.39 6.51 13.18
C ASP A 150 -7.15 5.29 12.64
N ILE A 151 -7.12 5.05 11.32
CA ILE A 151 -7.86 3.96 10.67
C ILE A 151 -7.03 3.07 9.73
N LEU A 152 -5.88 3.54 9.24
CA LEU A 152 -4.99 2.73 8.39
C LEU A 152 -4.14 1.79 9.23
N SER A 153 -3.93 0.56 8.73
CA SER A 153 -3.04 -0.44 9.34
C SER A 153 -1.77 -0.70 8.53
N TYR A 154 -1.66 -0.13 7.35
CA TYR A 154 -0.48 -0.22 6.50
C TYR A 154 -0.38 1.02 5.59
N VAL A 155 0.85 1.50 5.40
CA VAL A 155 1.12 2.65 4.51
C VAL A 155 2.19 2.26 3.50
N ALA A 156 2.00 2.63 2.23
CA ALA A 156 3.04 2.55 1.22
C ALA A 156 3.59 3.93 0.88
N VAL A 157 4.92 4.02 0.72
CA VAL A 157 5.59 5.20 0.14
C VAL A 157 5.97 4.86 -1.29
N GLY A 158 5.43 5.62 -2.23
CA GLY A 158 5.59 5.38 -3.66
C GLY A 158 7.02 5.58 -4.18
N ALA A 159 7.32 4.99 -5.32
CA ALA A 159 8.65 5.04 -5.95
C ALA A 159 9.14 6.46 -6.30
N ARG A 160 8.23 7.41 -6.48
CA ARG A 160 8.57 8.82 -6.73
C ARG A 160 8.74 9.65 -5.46
N SER A 161 8.28 9.12 -4.32
CA SER A 161 8.28 9.80 -3.02
C SER A 161 9.35 9.25 -2.07
N VAL A 162 9.92 8.08 -2.34
CA VAL A 162 10.85 7.38 -1.45
C VAL A 162 12.16 8.14 -1.21
N GLU A 163 12.52 9.06 -2.09
CA GLU A 163 13.70 9.93 -1.97
C GLU A 163 13.40 11.22 -1.20
N ASP A 164 12.11 11.58 -1.06
CA ASP A 164 11.71 12.80 -0.38
C ASP A 164 11.88 12.69 1.14
N GLN A 165 12.56 13.67 1.71
CA GLN A 165 12.89 13.70 3.13
C GLN A 165 11.65 13.78 4.02
N GLN A 166 10.62 14.53 3.63
CA GLN A 166 9.39 14.64 4.45
C GLN A 166 8.68 13.29 4.57
N HIS A 167 8.64 12.48 3.49
CA HIS A 167 8.06 11.14 3.55
C HIS A 167 8.82 10.24 4.51
N ARG A 168 10.14 10.18 4.42
CA ARG A 168 11.00 9.37 5.30
C ARG A 168 10.83 9.74 6.76
N LEU A 169 10.87 11.05 7.08
CA LEU A 169 10.73 11.56 8.44
C LEU A 169 9.30 11.38 8.97
N THR A 170 8.28 11.53 8.12
CA THR A 170 6.90 11.23 8.52
C THR A 170 6.73 9.75 8.89
N VAL A 171 7.30 8.84 8.08
CA VAL A 171 7.27 7.39 8.39
C VAL A 171 7.95 7.09 9.72
N SER A 172 9.01 7.80 10.09
CA SER A 172 9.71 7.59 11.38
C SER A 172 8.84 7.89 12.62
N GLY A 173 7.74 8.60 12.44
CA GLY A 173 6.76 8.91 13.49
C GLY A 173 5.47 8.09 13.40
N MET A 174 5.40 7.06 12.54
CA MET A 174 4.22 6.20 12.42
C MET A 174 4.31 4.96 13.32
N ASP A 175 3.15 4.48 13.79
CA ASP A 175 3.03 3.28 14.61
C ASP A 175 2.63 2.03 13.80
N VAL A 176 2.32 2.18 12.50
CA VAL A 176 1.92 1.12 11.58
C VAL A 176 3.06 0.75 10.62
N PRO A 177 3.08 -0.46 10.05
CA PRO A 177 4.03 -0.83 9.01
C PRO A 177 3.99 0.12 7.82
N ALA A 178 5.17 0.54 7.37
CA ALA A 178 5.31 1.41 6.23
C ALA A 178 6.31 0.83 5.22
N GLY A 179 5.80 0.53 4.02
CA GLY A 179 6.58 -0.05 2.92
C GLY A 179 7.20 1.02 2.04
N MET A 180 8.53 1.03 1.95
CA MET A 180 9.32 1.95 1.13
C MET A 180 9.58 1.30 -0.22
N LYS A 181 8.89 1.73 -1.29
CA LYS A 181 9.10 1.18 -2.64
C LYS A 181 10.50 1.56 -3.14
N ASN A 182 11.17 0.65 -3.87
CA ASN A 182 12.36 1.08 -4.59
C ASN A 182 12.01 2.20 -5.59
N PRO A 183 12.93 3.17 -5.83
CA PRO A 183 12.70 4.22 -6.81
C PRO A 183 12.50 3.63 -8.21
N THR A 184 12.01 4.43 -9.14
CA THR A 184 11.78 3.97 -10.52
C THR A 184 13.05 3.48 -11.22
N SER A 185 14.22 3.98 -10.82
CA SER A 185 15.54 3.50 -11.27
C SER A 185 15.90 2.09 -10.79
N GLY A 186 15.24 1.59 -9.74
CA GLY A 186 15.56 0.30 -9.13
C GLY A 186 16.70 0.31 -8.12
N ASP A 187 17.19 1.48 -7.71
CA ASP A 187 18.34 1.59 -6.81
C ASP A 187 18.03 1.08 -5.40
N TYR A 188 18.62 -0.05 -5.03
CA TYR A 188 18.48 -0.65 -3.70
C TYR A 188 19.11 0.19 -2.59
N SER A 189 20.18 0.98 -2.90
CA SER A 189 20.80 1.84 -1.89
C SER A 189 19.84 2.94 -1.46
N VAL A 190 19.17 3.56 -2.41
CA VAL A 190 18.15 4.58 -2.15
C VAL A 190 16.99 3.99 -1.32
N MET A 191 16.48 2.83 -1.71
CA MET A 191 15.41 2.14 -0.99
C MET A 191 15.84 1.80 0.46
N LEU A 192 16.99 1.18 0.64
CA LEU A 192 17.48 0.80 1.97
C LEU A 192 17.82 2.03 2.85
N ASN A 193 18.36 3.11 2.26
CA ASN A 193 18.60 4.35 2.98
C ASN A 193 17.27 4.99 3.43
N SER A 194 16.18 4.84 2.67
CA SER A 194 14.87 5.31 3.09
C SER A 194 14.34 4.53 4.31
N VAL A 195 14.60 3.22 4.38
CA VAL A 195 14.26 2.39 5.55
C VAL A 195 15.12 2.77 6.76
N VAL A 196 16.44 2.99 6.56
CA VAL A 196 17.34 3.49 7.62
C VAL A 196 16.81 4.78 8.22
N ALA A 197 16.47 5.75 7.37
CA ALA A 197 15.91 7.03 7.82
C ALA A 197 14.57 6.83 8.55
N ALA A 198 13.67 6.00 7.99
CA ALA A 198 12.37 5.74 8.59
C ALA A 198 12.46 5.01 9.96
N GLN A 199 13.46 4.16 10.17
CA GLN A 199 13.69 3.48 11.45
C GLN A 199 14.47 4.33 12.47
N GLY A 200 15.08 5.42 12.04
CA GLY A 200 15.80 6.35 12.91
C GLY A 200 14.89 7.36 13.63
N SER A 201 15.38 7.89 14.76
CA SER A 201 14.76 9.05 15.42
C SER A 201 15.22 10.33 14.72
N HIS A 202 14.29 11.27 14.54
CA HIS A 202 14.57 12.56 13.88
C HIS A 202 13.89 13.72 14.58
N ARG A 203 14.55 14.88 14.56
CA ARG A 203 13.98 16.16 14.97
C ARG A 203 13.77 17.05 13.75
N PHE A 204 12.53 17.51 13.53
CA PHE A 204 12.17 18.30 12.35
C PHE A 204 10.90 19.11 12.56
N ILE A 205 10.59 19.98 11.61
CA ILE A 205 9.36 20.77 11.64
C ILE A 205 8.21 19.93 11.07
N TYR A 206 7.23 19.66 11.92
CA TYR A 206 6.00 18.95 11.54
C TYR A 206 4.79 19.74 12.00
N ARG A 207 3.94 20.23 11.07
CA ARG A 207 2.71 21.00 11.41
C ARG A 207 2.99 22.25 12.23
N SER A 208 4.03 23.00 11.89
CA SER A 208 4.51 24.19 12.63
C SER A 208 4.99 23.91 14.06
N TRP A 209 5.27 22.65 14.39
CA TRP A 209 5.89 22.23 15.63
C TRP A 209 7.29 21.68 15.37
N GLU A 210 8.22 21.94 16.25
CA GLU A 210 9.41 21.13 16.38
C GLU A 210 9.00 19.80 17.03
N VAL A 211 9.25 18.69 16.33
CA VAL A 211 8.91 17.34 16.80
C VAL A 211 10.14 16.47 16.87
N GLU A 212 10.11 15.47 17.72
CA GLU A 212 11.08 14.37 17.75
C GLU A 212 10.34 13.05 17.59
N THR A 213 10.77 12.24 16.62
CA THR A 213 10.19 10.93 16.35
C THR A 213 10.99 9.83 17.05
N THR A 214 10.40 8.65 17.24
CA THR A 214 11.05 7.49 17.87
C THR A 214 11.69 6.53 16.89
N GLY A 215 11.44 6.72 15.60
CA GLY A 215 11.72 5.76 14.55
C GLY A 215 10.63 4.68 14.45
N ASN A 216 10.36 4.21 13.24
CA ASN A 216 9.38 3.17 12.96
C ASN A 216 10.09 1.82 12.69
N PRO A 217 10.16 0.91 13.66
CA PRO A 217 10.85 -0.38 13.50
C PRO A 217 10.17 -1.32 12.51
N LEU A 218 8.96 -0.99 12.03
CA LEU A 218 8.21 -1.75 11.04
C LEU A 218 8.33 -1.17 9.62
N ALA A 219 9.14 -0.12 9.43
CA ALA A 219 9.49 0.36 8.10
C ALA A 219 10.31 -0.71 7.36
N HIS A 220 9.92 -1.03 6.14
CA HIS A 220 10.47 -2.14 5.35
C HIS A 220 10.48 -1.80 3.86
N THR A 221 11.05 -2.68 3.04
CA THR A 221 11.17 -2.47 1.60
C THR A 221 9.97 -3.02 0.81
N ILE A 222 9.70 -2.41 -0.37
CA ILE A 222 8.80 -2.97 -1.38
C ILE A 222 9.54 -3.02 -2.71
N LEU A 223 9.63 -4.21 -3.31
CA LEU A 223 10.19 -4.43 -4.64
C LEU A 223 9.08 -4.29 -5.70
N ARG A 224 9.22 -3.32 -6.61
CA ARG A 224 8.22 -3.03 -7.64
C ARG A 224 8.77 -3.10 -9.08
N GLY A 225 10.00 -3.60 -9.25
CA GLY A 225 10.75 -3.53 -10.50
C GLY A 225 11.32 -2.14 -10.77
N ALA A 226 12.05 -2.03 -11.84
CA ALA A 226 12.74 -0.82 -12.28
C ALA A 226 12.37 -0.45 -13.72
N VAL A 227 12.75 0.77 -14.12
CA VAL A 227 12.77 1.19 -15.52
C VAL A 227 14.19 1.66 -15.83
N ASN A 228 14.83 1.04 -16.82
CA ASN A 228 16.17 1.40 -17.20
C ASN A 228 16.23 2.70 -18.02
N LYS A 229 17.43 3.15 -18.36
CA LYS A 229 17.66 4.37 -19.16
C LYS A 229 17.07 4.35 -20.58
N HIS A 230 16.68 3.17 -21.07
CA HIS A 230 16.03 2.97 -22.37
C HIS A 230 14.51 2.89 -22.27
N GLY A 231 13.93 3.00 -21.06
CA GLY A 231 12.50 2.90 -20.82
C GLY A 231 11.97 1.46 -20.69
N GLU A 232 12.86 0.47 -20.60
CA GLU A 232 12.48 -0.94 -20.47
C GLU A 232 12.24 -1.31 -19.00
N ALA A 233 11.21 -2.11 -18.77
CA ALA A 233 10.92 -2.64 -17.44
C ALA A 233 11.92 -3.75 -17.09
N ILE A 234 12.52 -3.64 -15.91
CA ILE A 234 13.44 -4.62 -15.33
C ILE A 234 12.79 -5.16 -14.06
N PRO A 235 12.43 -6.44 -14.01
CA PRO A 235 11.90 -7.06 -12.79
C PRO A 235 12.96 -7.14 -11.69
N ASN A 236 12.52 -7.25 -10.44
CA ASN A 236 13.42 -7.43 -9.28
C ASN A 236 12.80 -8.35 -8.21
N TYR A 237 12.15 -9.43 -8.66
CA TYR A 237 11.50 -10.43 -7.81
C TYR A 237 12.08 -11.84 -7.98
N HIS A 238 13.01 -12.05 -8.91
CA HIS A 238 13.64 -13.36 -9.11
C HIS A 238 14.47 -13.76 -7.88
N TYR A 239 14.76 -15.03 -7.77
CA TYR A 239 15.50 -15.58 -6.65
C TYR A 239 16.81 -14.80 -6.37
N GLU A 240 17.56 -14.48 -7.40
CA GLU A 240 18.82 -13.74 -7.32
C GLU A 240 18.63 -12.31 -6.80
N ASP A 241 17.54 -11.66 -7.20
CA ASP A 241 17.18 -10.30 -6.72
C ASP A 241 16.87 -10.31 -5.22
N LEU A 242 16.11 -11.34 -4.78
CA LEU A 242 15.74 -11.53 -3.38
C LEU A 242 16.96 -11.84 -2.51
N ARG A 243 17.87 -12.69 -3.00
CA ARG A 243 19.16 -12.97 -2.36
C ARG A 243 20.02 -11.72 -2.24
N LEU A 244 20.17 -10.97 -3.34
CA LEU A 244 20.92 -9.72 -3.33
C LEU A 244 20.31 -8.70 -2.34
N LEU A 245 18.99 -8.60 -2.27
CA LEU A 245 18.34 -7.74 -1.29
C LEU A 245 18.62 -8.20 0.13
N PHE A 246 18.52 -9.52 0.41
CA PHE A 246 18.83 -10.08 1.72
C PHE A 246 20.25 -9.71 2.19
N GLU A 247 21.25 -9.89 1.34
CA GLU A 247 22.64 -9.55 1.65
C GLU A 247 22.83 -8.05 1.96
N LYS A 248 22.27 -7.19 1.08
CA LYS A 248 22.33 -5.73 1.28
C LYS A 248 21.58 -5.25 2.53
N TYR A 249 20.44 -5.88 2.83
CA TYR A 249 19.63 -5.53 3.98
C TYR A 249 20.32 -5.95 5.29
N SER A 250 20.85 -7.18 5.33
CA SER A 250 21.60 -7.72 6.48
C SER A 250 22.80 -6.86 6.86
N ALA A 251 23.48 -6.25 5.87
CA ALA A 251 24.62 -5.34 6.09
C ALA A 251 24.23 -4.00 6.75
N LYS A 252 22.93 -3.66 6.83
CA LYS A 252 22.46 -2.35 7.35
C LYS A 252 22.10 -2.35 8.83
N ASN A 253 22.13 -3.49 9.53
CA ASN A 253 21.75 -3.61 10.94
C ASN A 253 20.37 -2.99 11.26
N LEU A 254 19.40 -3.20 10.37
CA LEU A 254 18.02 -2.71 10.50
C LEU A 254 17.18 -3.68 11.34
N LYS A 255 16.15 -3.14 12.01
CA LYS A 255 15.18 -3.94 12.78
C LYS A 255 14.17 -4.60 11.84
N ASN A 256 13.73 -5.82 12.21
CA ASN A 256 12.61 -6.50 11.53
C ASN A 256 12.76 -6.52 10.00
N MET A 257 13.88 -7.08 9.50
CA MET A 257 14.15 -7.19 8.08
C MET A 257 12.96 -7.81 7.34
N ALA A 258 12.41 -7.06 6.38
CA ALA A 258 11.23 -7.48 5.63
C ALA A 258 11.15 -6.83 4.25
N THR A 259 10.59 -7.55 3.30
CA THR A 259 10.20 -7.02 2.00
C THR A 259 8.81 -7.50 1.61
N ILE A 260 8.09 -6.66 0.89
CA ILE A 260 6.88 -7.01 0.15
C ILE A 260 7.23 -6.99 -1.34
N VAL A 261 6.78 -7.97 -2.10
CA VAL A 261 6.96 -7.97 -3.55
C VAL A 261 5.69 -7.50 -4.23
N ASP A 262 5.78 -6.37 -4.92
CA ASP A 262 4.72 -5.84 -5.77
C ASP A 262 4.74 -6.63 -7.09
N THR A 263 3.70 -7.40 -7.34
CA THR A 263 3.61 -8.33 -8.47
C THR A 263 3.24 -7.65 -9.79
N ASN A 264 2.81 -6.38 -9.75
CA ASN A 264 2.47 -5.59 -10.93
C ASN A 264 3.59 -4.59 -11.30
N HIS A 265 3.25 -3.39 -11.74
CA HIS A 265 4.17 -2.32 -12.15
C HIS A 265 5.27 -2.79 -13.11
N SER A 266 6.55 -2.51 -12.82
CA SER A 266 7.65 -2.94 -13.69
C SER A 266 8.00 -4.42 -13.53
N ASN A 267 7.60 -5.07 -12.43
CA ASN A 267 7.78 -6.51 -12.25
C ASN A 267 6.99 -7.34 -13.28
N SER A 268 5.79 -6.87 -13.66
CA SER A 268 4.96 -7.50 -14.70
C SER A 268 5.05 -6.80 -16.06
N ASN A 269 5.84 -5.72 -16.17
CA ASN A 269 5.77 -4.79 -17.30
C ASN A 269 4.33 -4.29 -17.56
N LYS A 270 3.55 -4.09 -16.48
CA LYS A 270 2.12 -3.72 -16.49
C LYS A 270 1.18 -4.71 -17.20
N GLN A 271 1.64 -5.94 -17.44
CA GLN A 271 0.81 -7.05 -17.90
C GLN A 271 0.20 -7.71 -16.66
N TYR A 272 -0.99 -7.27 -16.28
CA TYR A 272 -1.60 -7.60 -15.00
C TYR A 272 -1.80 -9.12 -14.79
N GLU A 273 -2.00 -9.89 -15.85
CA GLU A 273 -2.14 -11.35 -15.81
C GLU A 273 -0.85 -12.05 -15.32
N GLN A 274 0.32 -11.42 -15.52
CA GLN A 274 1.60 -11.95 -15.05
C GLN A 274 1.73 -11.99 -13.53
N GLN A 275 0.89 -11.25 -12.81
CA GLN A 275 0.92 -11.22 -11.35
C GLN A 275 0.80 -12.61 -10.74
N ILE A 276 0.00 -13.50 -11.34
CA ILE A 276 -0.20 -14.89 -10.87
C ILE A 276 1.10 -15.69 -10.97
N ARG A 277 1.79 -15.61 -12.11
CA ARG A 277 3.08 -16.29 -12.32
C ARG A 277 4.14 -15.76 -11.36
N ILE A 278 4.23 -14.42 -11.23
CA ILE A 278 5.20 -13.74 -10.36
C ILE A 278 4.98 -14.15 -8.90
N ALA A 279 3.73 -14.18 -8.44
CA ALA A 279 3.38 -14.62 -7.09
C ALA A 279 3.88 -16.04 -6.82
N LYS A 280 3.63 -17.00 -7.75
CA LYS A 280 4.08 -18.39 -7.62
C LYS A 280 5.60 -18.51 -7.60
N GLU A 281 6.32 -17.74 -8.40
CA GLU A 281 7.78 -17.73 -8.44
C GLU A 281 8.39 -17.22 -7.12
N VAL A 282 7.85 -16.13 -6.58
CA VAL A 282 8.27 -15.60 -5.27
C VAL A 282 7.99 -16.60 -4.14
N LEU A 283 6.84 -17.26 -4.15
CA LEU A 283 6.48 -18.26 -3.16
C LEU A 283 7.39 -19.50 -3.27
N HIS A 284 7.73 -19.92 -4.49
CA HIS A 284 8.70 -21.00 -4.71
C HIS A 284 10.08 -20.64 -4.16
N SER A 285 10.56 -19.42 -4.40
CA SER A 285 11.84 -18.93 -3.86
C SER A 285 11.84 -18.96 -2.32
N ARG A 286 10.72 -18.66 -1.66
CA ARG A 286 10.56 -18.79 -0.20
C ARG A 286 10.59 -20.25 0.29
N GLN A 287 10.11 -21.19 -0.51
CA GLN A 287 10.10 -22.61 -0.14
C GLN A 287 11.51 -23.24 -0.18
N VAL A 288 12.35 -22.79 -1.11
CA VAL A 288 13.68 -23.37 -1.33
C VAL A 288 14.79 -22.68 -0.54
N ASP A 289 14.54 -21.49 0.03
CA ASP A 289 15.54 -20.70 0.75
C ASP A 289 14.94 -20.05 2.03
N SER A 290 15.52 -20.41 3.19
CA SER A 290 15.08 -19.93 4.50
C SER A 290 15.33 -18.43 4.70
N ASP A 291 16.39 -17.86 4.13
CA ASP A 291 16.71 -16.44 4.22
C ASP A 291 15.70 -15.62 3.41
N VAL A 292 15.38 -16.10 2.21
CA VAL A 292 14.32 -15.51 1.37
C VAL A 292 12.95 -15.64 2.06
N ARG A 293 12.67 -16.80 2.70
CA ARG A 293 11.45 -16.99 3.50
C ARG A 293 11.36 -15.98 4.66
N GLY A 294 12.47 -15.76 5.34
CA GLY A 294 12.55 -14.79 6.43
C GLY A 294 12.39 -13.34 5.97
N LEU A 295 12.92 -13.00 4.80
CA LEU A 295 12.89 -11.67 4.21
C LEU A 295 11.53 -11.31 3.62
N VAL A 296 10.97 -12.17 2.75
CA VAL A 296 9.73 -11.88 2.01
C VAL A 296 8.52 -12.18 2.88
N LYS A 297 7.89 -11.14 3.41
CA LYS A 297 6.73 -11.24 4.32
C LYS A 297 5.38 -11.22 3.59
N GLY A 298 5.34 -10.83 2.32
CA GLY A 298 4.08 -10.74 1.60
C GLY A 298 4.21 -10.32 0.14
N LEU A 299 3.05 -10.29 -0.51
CA LEU A 299 2.88 -9.79 -1.87
C LEU A 299 1.95 -8.57 -1.88
N MET A 300 2.18 -7.67 -2.84
CA MET A 300 1.25 -6.58 -3.17
C MET A 300 0.68 -6.85 -4.56
N ILE A 301 -0.66 -6.96 -4.65
CA ILE A 301 -1.38 -7.44 -5.82
C ILE A 301 -2.42 -6.41 -6.24
N GLU A 302 -2.42 -6.01 -7.50
CA GLU A 302 -3.46 -5.17 -8.08
C GLU A 302 -4.60 -6.01 -8.63
N SER A 303 -5.76 -5.92 -7.97
CA SER A 303 -6.95 -6.72 -8.22
C SER A 303 -8.21 -5.92 -7.99
N TYR A 304 -9.25 -6.17 -8.79
CA TYR A 304 -10.58 -5.59 -8.57
C TYR A 304 -11.66 -6.62 -8.93
N ILE A 305 -12.91 -6.18 -9.08
CA ILE A 305 -14.02 -7.09 -9.42
C ILE A 305 -13.88 -7.58 -10.86
N GLU A 306 -13.71 -6.64 -11.81
CA GLU A 306 -13.57 -6.92 -13.23
C GLU A 306 -12.12 -6.79 -13.69
N PRO A 307 -11.63 -7.68 -14.58
CA PRO A 307 -10.23 -7.65 -15.03
C PRO A 307 -9.92 -6.49 -15.95
N GLY A 308 -8.64 -6.10 -15.96
CA GLY A 308 -8.12 -5.06 -16.83
C GLY A 308 -8.37 -3.65 -16.30
N ASN A 309 -8.51 -2.69 -17.22
CA ASN A 309 -8.82 -1.30 -16.91
C ASN A 309 -9.75 -0.69 -17.96
N GLN A 310 -10.25 0.51 -17.67
CA GLN A 310 -11.15 1.28 -18.53
C GLN A 310 -10.81 2.77 -18.50
N LYS A 311 -11.33 3.51 -19.45
CA LYS A 311 -11.33 4.98 -19.42
C LYS A 311 -12.53 5.48 -18.60
N ILE A 312 -12.36 6.64 -17.97
CA ILE A 312 -13.47 7.37 -17.35
C ILE A 312 -14.45 7.81 -18.46
N GLY A 313 -15.75 7.60 -18.25
CA GLY A 313 -16.78 7.99 -19.20
C GLY A 313 -18.11 7.25 -19.02
N PRO A 314 -19.10 7.53 -19.88
CA PRO A 314 -20.50 7.10 -19.68
C PRO A 314 -20.73 5.58 -19.75
N ASN A 315 -19.78 4.81 -20.26
CA ASN A 315 -19.84 3.34 -20.33
C ASN A 315 -19.04 2.68 -19.20
N HIS A 316 -19.07 3.28 -18.01
CA HIS A 316 -18.34 2.78 -16.86
C HIS A 316 -18.80 1.38 -16.43
N VAL A 317 -17.88 0.45 -16.35
CA VAL A 317 -18.12 -0.91 -15.86
C VAL A 317 -17.83 -0.93 -14.36
N TYR A 318 -18.82 -1.31 -13.56
CA TYR A 318 -18.71 -1.40 -12.11
C TYR A 318 -17.58 -2.33 -11.69
N GLY A 319 -16.72 -1.88 -10.76
CA GLY A 319 -15.61 -2.66 -10.24
C GLY A 319 -14.47 -2.93 -11.21
N LYS A 320 -14.34 -2.13 -12.28
CA LYS A 320 -13.21 -2.17 -13.21
C LYS A 320 -12.31 -0.95 -13.02
N SER A 321 -11.00 -1.17 -12.93
CA SER A 321 -10.03 -0.11 -12.65
C SER A 321 -10.07 1.03 -13.68
N ILE A 322 -10.05 2.27 -13.22
CA ILE A 322 -9.90 3.48 -14.06
C ILE A 322 -8.44 3.96 -14.17
N THR A 323 -7.49 3.19 -13.62
CA THR A 323 -6.06 3.49 -13.64
C THR A 323 -5.27 2.32 -14.22
N ASP A 324 -4.30 1.73 -13.53
CA ASP A 324 -3.58 0.58 -14.07
C ASP A 324 -4.48 -0.68 -14.06
N ALA A 325 -4.25 -1.59 -15.02
CA ALA A 325 -5.04 -2.81 -15.16
C ALA A 325 -4.82 -3.76 -13.98
N CYS A 326 -5.91 -4.39 -13.52
CA CYS A 326 -5.97 -5.27 -12.36
C CYS A 326 -6.39 -6.68 -12.74
N LEU A 327 -6.03 -7.69 -11.92
CA LEU A 327 -6.67 -9.00 -11.95
C LEU A 327 -8.17 -8.87 -11.65
N GLY A 328 -8.99 -9.72 -12.25
CA GLY A 328 -10.40 -9.85 -11.90
C GLY A 328 -10.60 -10.66 -10.61
N TRP A 329 -11.84 -10.69 -10.14
CA TRP A 329 -12.15 -11.38 -8.88
C TRP A 329 -11.84 -12.88 -8.94
N LYS A 330 -12.23 -13.56 -10.02
CA LYS A 330 -12.04 -15.00 -10.15
C LYS A 330 -10.56 -15.40 -10.01
N GLU A 331 -9.70 -14.76 -10.79
CA GLU A 331 -8.27 -15.03 -10.77
C GLU A 331 -7.65 -14.67 -9.42
N SER A 332 -8.16 -13.64 -8.77
CA SER A 332 -7.67 -13.19 -7.46
C SER A 332 -8.05 -14.15 -6.34
N GLU A 333 -9.27 -14.66 -6.35
CA GLU A 333 -9.72 -15.68 -5.40
C GLU A 333 -8.88 -16.95 -5.51
N GLU A 334 -8.70 -17.46 -6.74
CA GLU A 334 -7.85 -18.64 -7.03
C GLU A 334 -6.39 -18.40 -6.60
N LEU A 335 -5.86 -17.20 -6.84
CA LEU A 335 -4.51 -16.85 -6.42
C LEU A 335 -4.36 -16.83 -4.90
N LEU A 336 -5.33 -16.30 -4.15
CA LEU A 336 -5.28 -16.27 -2.69
C LEU A 336 -5.27 -17.68 -2.08
N TYR A 337 -6.06 -18.61 -2.62
CA TYR A 337 -5.98 -20.01 -2.20
C TYR A 337 -4.62 -20.63 -2.55
N THR A 338 -4.10 -20.37 -3.76
CA THR A 338 -2.75 -20.82 -4.15
C THR A 338 -1.68 -20.29 -3.20
N ILE A 339 -1.75 -19.02 -2.80
CA ILE A 339 -0.83 -18.44 -1.82
C ILE A 339 -0.91 -19.22 -0.49
N ALA A 340 -2.11 -19.49 -0.01
CA ALA A 340 -2.29 -20.24 1.24
C ALA A 340 -1.78 -21.70 1.17
N GLU A 341 -1.87 -22.34 0.01
CA GLU A 341 -1.32 -23.68 -0.21
C GLU A 341 0.20 -23.70 -0.24
N MET A 342 0.83 -22.64 -0.76
CA MET A 342 2.29 -22.55 -0.94
C MET A 342 3.05 -21.96 0.26
N CYS A 343 2.34 -21.38 1.26
CA CYS A 343 2.94 -20.79 2.47
C CYS A 343 3.27 -21.78 3.58
#